data_51f5bf437d4fc2ede9b211ebae7bb4d5
#
_entry.id   51f5bf437d4fc2ede9b211ebae7bb4d5
#
_cell.length_a   1.000
_cell.length_b   1.000
_cell.length_c   1.000
_cell.angle_alpha   90.00
_cell.angle_beta   90.00
_cell.angle_gamma   90.00
#
_symmetry.space_group_name_H-M   'P 1'
#
loop_
_entity.id
_entity.type
_entity.pdbx_description
1 polymer ?
#
loop_
_entity_poly.entity_id
_entity_poly.type
_entity_poly.pdbx_seq_one_letter_code
_entity_poly.pdbx_strand_id
1 'polypeptide(L)'
;KWDGMALSEHIGFVNWNDEECRYPLMTFIEPANKPRIFAMSEGGDVCTAGGDWMKKLIVMRQFLDPAVSEASLLLFGGSKEKVPYHIECKSTWVLPGKMQGVTDRKEVLTVQIKRDEITDWENDHRAYDFEVCYEGGRIPVKILLEKDLPGCPAEAFYETDGMLSVEAEHFIRNEKT
;
A
#
# COMPACT_ATOMS: atom_id res chain seq x y z
N LYS A 1 -7.32 30.22 -17.33
CA LYS A 1 -6.51 29.10 -17.74
C LYS A 1 -5.85 28.50 -16.49
N TRP A 2 -6.02 27.20 -16.30
CA TRP A 2 -5.46 26.48 -15.16
C TRP A 2 -4.13 25.81 -15.48
N ASP A 3 -3.71 25.88 -16.72
CA ASP A 3 -2.51 25.24 -17.26
C ASP A 3 -1.27 25.83 -16.58
N GLY A 4 -0.53 25.04 -15.90
CA GLY A 4 0.73 25.40 -15.27
C GLY A 4 0.66 26.09 -13.92
N MET A 5 -0.52 26.56 -13.48
CA MET A 5 -0.63 27.28 -12.20
C MET A 5 -0.21 26.45 -10.99
N ALA A 6 -0.55 25.17 -10.99
CA ALA A 6 -0.17 24.28 -9.91
C ALA A 6 1.30 23.80 -9.97
N LEU A 7 1.95 23.90 -11.12
CA LEU A 7 3.33 23.45 -11.30
C LEU A 7 4.36 24.54 -10.98
N SER A 8 4.02 25.82 -11.21
CA SER A 8 4.93 26.94 -11.00
C SER A 8 4.99 27.43 -9.55
N GLU A 9 3.96 27.23 -8.76
CA GLU A 9 3.90 27.72 -7.38
C GLU A 9 4.93 27.06 -6.45
N HIS A 10 5.30 25.83 -6.72
CA HIS A 10 6.13 25.06 -5.79
C HIS A 10 7.62 25.15 -6.05
N ILE A 11 8.01 25.62 -7.21
CA ILE A 11 9.41 25.52 -7.63
C ILE A 11 10.09 26.87 -7.71
N GLY A 12 9.34 27.96 -7.80
CA GLY A 12 9.82 29.33 -7.71
C GLY A 12 10.74 29.83 -8.84
N PHE A 13 11.24 28.93 -9.68
CA PHE A 13 12.13 29.23 -10.81
C PHE A 13 11.64 28.67 -12.14
N VAL A 14 10.44 28.07 -12.16
CA VAL A 14 9.82 27.58 -13.38
C VAL A 14 8.99 28.68 -14.03
N ASN A 15 9.20 28.91 -15.31
CA ASN A 15 8.46 29.93 -16.04
C ASN A 15 7.08 29.41 -16.43
N TRP A 16 6.05 30.18 -16.15
CA TRP A 16 4.64 29.84 -16.47
C TRP A 16 4.38 29.57 -17.96
N ASN A 17 5.21 30.08 -18.82
CA ASN A 17 5.08 29.90 -20.26
C ASN A 17 5.85 28.71 -20.82
N ASP A 18 6.63 28.02 -19.99
CA ASP A 18 7.37 26.86 -20.42
C ASP A 18 6.43 25.70 -20.71
N GLU A 19 6.65 25.00 -21.82
CA GLU A 19 5.83 23.84 -22.18
C GLU A 19 5.87 22.74 -21.13
N GLU A 20 7.01 22.60 -20.44
CA GLU A 20 7.21 21.63 -19.35
C GLU A 20 6.30 21.90 -18.15
N CYS A 21 5.82 23.14 -17.97
CA CYS A 21 4.91 23.53 -16.90
C CYS A 21 3.43 23.30 -17.26
N ARG A 22 3.12 22.83 -18.45
CA ARG A 22 1.76 22.53 -18.87
C ARG A 22 1.36 21.13 -18.46
N TYR A 23 0.08 20.95 -18.13
CA TYR A 23 -0.46 19.61 -17.92
C TYR A 23 -0.29 18.79 -19.21
N PRO A 24 0.18 17.55 -19.11
CA PRO A 24 0.31 16.70 -20.28
C PRO A 24 -1.07 16.48 -20.89
N LEU A 25 -1.16 16.55 -22.22
CA LEU A 25 -2.34 16.13 -22.93
C LEU A 25 -2.46 14.62 -22.77
N MET A 26 -3.58 14.15 -22.25
CA MET A 26 -3.82 12.72 -22.00
C MET A 26 -3.63 11.83 -23.22
N THR A 27 -3.81 12.39 -24.42
CA THR A 27 -3.59 11.71 -25.70
C THR A 27 -2.13 11.33 -25.96
N PHE A 28 -1.17 11.93 -25.25
CA PHE A 28 0.26 11.68 -25.42
C PHE A 28 0.87 10.86 -24.26
N ILE A 29 0.06 10.42 -23.30
CA ILE A 29 0.54 9.58 -22.23
C ILE A 29 0.71 8.16 -22.74
N GLU A 30 1.93 7.69 -22.77
CA GLU A 30 2.26 6.31 -23.10
C GLU A 30 2.82 5.56 -21.87
N PRO A 31 2.59 4.25 -21.77
CA PRO A 31 3.25 3.43 -20.77
C PRO A 31 4.78 3.53 -20.89
N ALA A 32 5.45 3.49 -19.76
CA ALA A 32 6.90 3.56 -19.71
C ALA A 32 7.57 2.42 -20.50
N ASN A 33 8.70 2.72 -21.14
CA ASN A 33 9.51 1.71 -21.84
C ASN A 33 10.41 0.91 -20.87
N LYS A 34 10.58 1.40 -19.64
CA LYS A 34 11.36 0.71 -18.59
C LYS A 34 10.43 -0.12 -17.72
N PRO A 35 10.90 -1.25 -17.17
CA PRO A 35 10.12 -2.02 -16.20
C PRO A 35 9.64 -1.14 -15.06
N ARG A 36 8.33 -1.17 -14.78
CA ARG A 36 7.74 -0.38 -13.71
C ARG A 36 6.54 -1.10 -13.10
N ILE A 37 6.56 -1.23 -11.79
CA ILE A 37 5.45 -1.77 -10.99
C ILE A 37 5.03 -0.70 -10.00
N PHE A 38 3.72 -0.48 -9.91
CA PHE A 38 3.09 0.27 -8.84
C PHE A 38 2.46 -0.71 -7.86
N ALA A 39 2.47 -0.36 -6.58
CA ALA A 39 1.77 -1.12 -5.55
C ALA A 39 0.94 -0.21 -4.67
N MET A 40 -0.16 -0.75 -4.15
CA MET A 40 -0.96 -0.14 -3.09
C MET A 40 -1.61 -1.23 -2.23
N SER A 41 -1.80 -0.96 -0.95
CA SER A 41 -2.64 -1.79 -0.09
C SER A 41 -4.10 -1.65 -0.52
N GLU A 42 -4.87 -2.73 -0.54
CA GLU A 42 -6.31 -2.64 -0.82
C GLU A 42 -6.98 -1.77 0.25
N GLY A 43 -7.77 -0.79 -0.19
CA GLY A 43 -8.35 0.22 0.70
C GLY A 43 -7.37 1.29 1.21
N GLY A 44 -6.09 1.23 0.84
CA GLY A 44 -5.09 2.23 1.20
C GLY A 44 -5.13 3.46 0.28
N ASP A 45 -4.52 4.54 0.74
CA ASP A 45 -4.42 5.84 0.06
C ASP A 45 -3.07 6.07 -0.65
N VAL A 46 -2.09 5.20 -0.38
CA VAL A 46 -0.72 5.31 -0.93
C VAL A 46 -0.54 4.34 -2.09
N CYS A 47 -0.26 4.89 -3.28
CA CYS A 47 0.23 4.15 -4.43
C CYS A 47 1.64 4.61 -4.76
N THR A 48 2.59 3.69 -4.89
CA THR A 48 4.00 4.03 -5.17
C THR A 48 4.64 3.06 -6.14
N ALA A 49 5.64 3.53 -6.85
CA ALA A 49 6.51 2.71 -7.70
C ALA A 49 7.90 2.57 -7.10
N GLY A 50 8.52 1.42 -7.33
CA GLY A 50 9.80 1.07 -6.71
C GLY A 50 11.01 1.88 -7.17
N GLY A 51 10.92 2.56 -8.29
CA GLY A 51 12.00 3.38 -8.86
C GLY A 51 11.90 4.87 -8.58
N ASP A 52 10.90 5.31 -7.85
CA ASP A 52 10.69 6.73 -7.56
C ASP A 52 11.70 7.26 -6.54
N TRP A 53 12.16 8.50 -6.74
CA TRP A 53 13.09 9.15 -5.83
C TRP A 53 12.46 9.45 -4.45
N MET A 54 11.13 9.70 -4.41
CA MET A 54 10.35 9.75 -3.19
C MET A 54 9.76 8.37 -2.90
N LYS A 55 10.55 7.52 -2.28
CA LYS A 55 10.09 6.19 -1.85
C LYS A 55 9.03 6.34 -0.78
N LYS A 56 7.79 6.07 -1.15
CA LYS A 56 6.70 5.97 -0.18
C LYS A 56 6.61 4.52 0.31
N LEU A 57 6.51 4.36 1.61
CA LEU A 57 6.27 3.08 2.24
C LEU A 57 4.79 2.71 2.02
N ILE A 58 4.54 1.51 1.53
CA ILE A 58 3.18 0.96 1.56
C ILE A 58 2.91 0.45 2.96
N VAL A 59 1.79 0.87 3.53
CA VAL A 59 1.38 0.45 4.87
C VAL A 59 0.10 -0.36 4.77
N MET A 60 0.14 -1.61 5.22
CA MET A 60 -1.03 -2.48 5.32
C MET A 60 -1.63 -2.35 6.71
N ARG A 61 -2.71 -1.57 6.81
CA ARG A 61 -3.41 -1.25 8.07
C ARG A 61 -4.50 -2.25 8.41
N GLN A 62 -4.92 -3.10 7.47
CA GLN A 62 -5.99 -4.08 7.67
C GLN A 62 -5.68 -5.04 8.82
N PHE A 63 -4.39 -5.28 9.09
CA PHE A 63 -3.95 -6.15 10.17
C PHE A 63 -3.95 -5.50 11.56
N LEU A 64 -4.34 -4.23 11.67
CA LEU A 64 -4.63 -3.61 12.96
C LEU A 64 -5.82 -4.29 13.63
N ASP A 65 -6.81 -4.74 12.84
CA ASP A 65 -7.86 -5.60 13.35
C ASP A 65 -7.30 -7.00 13.66
N PRO A 66 -7.36 -7.46 14.93
CA PRO A 66 -6.88 -8.77 15.33
C PRO A 66 -7.58 -9.95 14.61
N ALA A 67 -8.81 -9.76 14.16
CA ALA A 67 -9.57 -10.79 13.44
C ALA A 67 -9.06 -10.99 12.01
N VAL A 68 -8.35 -9.99 11.45
CA VAL A 68 -7.82 -10.05 10.09
C VAL A 68 -6.48 -10.79 10.07
N SER A 69 -6.45 -11.96 9.42
CA SER A 69 -5.25 -12.75 9.19
C SER A 69 -4.76 -12.72 7.74
N GLU A 70 -5.56 -12.16 6.83
CA GLU A 70 -5.27 -12.08 5.41
C GLU A 70 -5.71 -10.73 4.83
N ALA A 71 -4.90 -10.14 3.96
CA ALA A 71 -5.21 -8.89 3.26
C ALA A 71 -4.57 -8.87 1.88
N SER A 72 -4.98 -7.93 1.03
CA SER A 72 -4.54 -7.84 -0.36
C SER A 72 -3.57 -6.68 -0.57
N LEU A 73 -2.48 -6.95 -1.28
CA LEU A 73 -1.63 -5.96 -1.91
C LEU A 73 -1.91 -5.96 -3.42
N LEU A 74 -2.27 -4.82 -3.96
CA LEU A 74 -2.55 -4.66 -5.38
C LEU A 74 -1.28 -4.23 -6.10
N LEU A 75 -0.91 -4.96 -7.16
CA LEU A 75 0.22 -4.65 -8.02
C LEU A 75 -0.30 -4.27 -9.40
N PHE A 76 0.26 -3.20 -9.97
CA PHE A 76 -0.13 -2.69 -11.28
C PHE A 76 1.08 -2.58 -12.19
N GLY A 77 0.96 -3.10 -13.41
CA GLY A 77 1.96 -2.89 -14.46
C GLY A 77 1.93 -1.45 -14.97
N GLY A 78 3.08 -0.77 -14.90
CA GLY A 78 3.25 0.61 -15.37
C GLY A 78 4.07 0.74 -16.65
N SER A 79 4.37 -0.37 -17.33
CA SER A 79 5.16 -0.43 -18.56
C SER A 79 4.44 -1.12 -19.69
N LYS A 80 4.97 -0.98 -20.91
CA LYS A 80 4.43 -1.67 -22.10
C LYS A 80 4.57 -3.19 -22.01
N GLU A 81 5.69 -3.63 -21.44
CA GLU A 81 6.00 -5.04 -21.28
C GLU A 81 5.56 -5.54 -19.90
N LYS A 82 5.30 -6.83 -19.84
CA LYS A 82 5.05 -7.53 -18.56
C LYS A 82 6.31 -7.52 -17.71
N VAL A 83 6.15 -7.22 -16.42
CA VAL A 83 7.27 -7.08 -15.50
C VAL A 83 7.29 -8.24 -14.51
N PRO A 84 8.31 -9.10 -14.56
CA PRO A 84 8.52 -10.11 -13.55
C PRO A 84 8.93 -9.48 -12.22
N TYR A 85 8.48 -10.05 -11.11
CA TYR A 85 8.84 -9.64 -9.77
C TYR A 85 9.06 -10.84 -8.85
N HIS A 86 9.74 -10.60 -7.74
CA HIS A 86 9.83 -11.54 -6.62
C HIS A 86 9.65 -10.80 -5.30
N ILE A 87 9.34 -11.55 -4.25
CA ILE A 87 9.12 -11.04 -2.90
C ILE A 87 10.33 -11.39 -2.02
N GLU A 88 10.88 -10.41 -1.32
CA GLU A 88 11.89 -10.59 -0.29
C GLU A 88 11.26 -10.29 1.08
N CYS A 89 11.04 -11.32 1.90
CA CYS A 89 10.51 -11.18 3.26
C CYS A 89 11.63 -10.99 4.26
N LYS A 90 11.45 -10.05 5.19
CA LYS A 90 12.31 -9.88 6.36
C LYS A 90 11.70 -10.47 7.63
N SER A 91 10.37 -10.48 7.68
CA SER A 91 9.61 -11.03 8.79
C SER A 91 9.22 -12.47 8.49
N THR A 92 9.51 -13.39 9.41
CA THR A 92 9.21 -14.83 9.24
C THR A 92 7.73 -15.16 9.36
N TRP A 93 6.99 -14.30 10.05
CA TRP A 93 5.56 -14.42 10.28
C TRP A 93 4.68 -13.86 9.13
N VAL A 94 5.31 -13.26 8.10
CA VAL A 94 4.61 -12.78 6.89
C VAL A 94 4.67 -13.84 5.81
N LEU A 95 3.51 -14.21 5.28
CA LEU A 95 3.35 -15.23 4.26
C LEU A 95 2.69 -14.64 3.01
N PRO A 96 3.45 -14.18 2.02
CA PRO A 96 2.89 -13.82 0.73
C PRO A 96 2.35 -15.08 0.03
N GLY A 97 1.18 -15.00 -0.57
CA GLY A 97 0.57 -16.12 -1.30
C GLY A 97 1.38 -16.55 -2.54
N LYS A 98 2.28 -15.67 -3.01
CA LYS A 98 3.25 -15.97 -4.08
C LYS A 98 4.57 -15.31 -3.75
N MET A 99 5.68 -16.01 -3.97
CA MET A 99 7.04 -15.46 -3.83
C MET A 99 7.57 -14.83 -5.12
N GLN A 100 6.91 -15.08 -6.25
CA GLN A 100 7.26 -14.50 -7.55
C GLN A 100 6.04 -14.45 -8.46
N GLY A 101 6.05 -13.56 -9.42
CA GLY A 101 4.98 -13.41 -10.39
C GLY A 101 5.37 -12.50 -11.55
N VAL A 102 4.40 -12.18 -12.39
CA VAL A 102 4.57 -11.27 -13.51
C VAL A 102 3.37 -10.34 -13.56
N THR A 103 3.59 -9.03 -13.44
CA THR A 103 2.51 -8.04 -13.60
C THR A 103 2.32 -7.69 -15.06
N ASP A 104 1.04 -7.57 -15.45
CA ASP A 104 0.64 -7.00 -16.75
C ASP A 104 -0.16 -5.72 -16.49
N ARG A 105 -1.43 -5.85 -16.12
CA ARG A 105 -2.30 -4.70 -15.78
C ARG A 105 -2.51 -4.60 -14.29
N LYS A 106 -3.13 -5.62 -13.71
CA LYS A 106 -3.41 -5.71 -12.27
C LYS A 106 -3.19 -7.15 -11.82
N GLU A 107 -2.51 -7.30 -10.71
CA GLU A 107 -2.39 -8.55 -9.97
C GLU A 107 -2.73 -8.30 -8.51
N VAL A 108 -3.38 -9.25 -7.88
CA VAL A 108 -3.68 -9.24 -6.45
C VAL A 108 -2.73 -10.21 -5.76
N LEU A 109 -1.90 -9.70 -4.88
CA LEU A 109 -1.03 -10.48 -4.02
C LEU A 109 -1.69 -10.60 -2.64
N THR A 110 -2.16 -11.78 -2.31
CA THR A 110 -2.64 -12.09 -0.97
C THR A 110 -1.47 -12.14 0.00
N VAL A 111 -1.60 -11.50 1.15
CA VAL A 111 -0.63 -11.51 2.24
C VAL A 111 -1.32 -12.07 3.47
N GLN A 112 -0.78 -13.12 4.04
CA GLN A 112 -1.23 -13.70 5.31
C GLN A 112 -0.21 -13.42 6.41
N ILE A 113 -0.65 -13.40 7.65
CA ILE A 113 0.22 -13.25 8.82
C ILE A 113 -0.03 -14.38 9.82
N LYS A 114 1.03 -14.80 10.50
CA LYS A 114 0.99 -15.72 11.62
C LYS A 114 1.26 -14.97 12.91
N ARG A 115 0.20 -14.52 13.57
CA ARG A 115 0.31 -13.71 14.81
C ARG A 115 0.99 -14.45 15.94
N ASP A 116 0.81 -15.75 16.04
CA ASP A 116 1.44 -16.64 17.05
C ASP A 116 2.95 -16.79 16.88
N GLU A 117 3.49 -16.51 15.70
CA GLU A 117 4.93 -16.51 15.45
C GLU A 117 5.61 -15.16 15.75
N ILE A 118 4.85 -14.13 16.14
CA ILE A 118 5.38 -12.81 16.48
C ILE A 118 5.85 -12.82 17.94
N THR A 119 7.14 -12.88 18.15
CA THR A 119 7.74 -12.99 19.48
C THR A 119 8.14 -11.65 20.09
N ASP A 120 8.37 -10.64 19.28
CA ASP A 120 8.91 -9.34 19.70
C ASP A 120 8.05 -8.17 19.20
N TRP A 121 6.89 -8.00 19.79
CA TRP A 121 5.93 -6.95 19.47
C TRP A 121 6.43 -5.53 19.80
N GLU A 122 7.29 -5.39 20.82
CA GLU A 122 7.70 -4.09 21.35
C GLU A 122 8.97 -3.56 20.69
N ASN A 123 9.80 -4.44 20.15
CA ASN A 123 11.12 -4.11 19.60
C ASN A 123 11.22 -4.30 18.07
N ASP A 124 10.09 -4.42 17.36
CA ASP A 124 10.13 -4.51 15.91
C ASP A 124 10.36 -3.11 15.28
N HIS A 125 11.62 -2.71 15.24
CA HIS A 125 12.08 -1.46 14.62
C HIS A 125 12.36 -1.59 13.13
N ARG A 126 11.95 -2.67 12.48
CA ARG A 126 12.14 -2.84 11.04
C ARG A 126 11.39 -1.76 10.29
N ALA A 127 12.06 -1.17 9.32
CA ALA A 127 11.45 -0.14 8.46
C ALA A 127 10.33 -0.72 7.57
N TYR A 128 10.41 -2.03 7.25
CA TYR A 128 9.44 -2.77 6.43
C TYR A 128 9.55 -4.27 6.68
N ASP A 129 8.49 -5.02 6.38
CA ASP A 129 8.40 -6.46 6.63
C ASP A 129 8.73 -7.30 5.40
N PHE A 130 8.39 -6.79 4.22
CA PHE A 130 8.78 -7.40 2.94
C PHE A 130 8.92 -6.35 1.84
N GLU A 131 9.52 -6.74 0.73
CA GLU A 131 9.65 -5.91 -0.47
C GLU A 131 9.16 -6.65 -1.71
N VAL A 132 8.52 -5.90 -2.61
CA VAL A 132 8.29 -6.33 -3.98
C VAL A 132 9.47 -5.86 -4.82
N CYS A 133 10.29 -6.79 -5.30
CA CYS A 133 11.51 -6.52 -6.05
C CYS A 133 11.32 -6.83 -7.54
N TYR A 134 11.72 -5.92 -8.41
CA TYR A 134 11.68 -6.11 -9.86
C TYR A 134 12.85 -5.37 -10.53
N GLU A 135 13.09 -5.64 -11.81
CA GLU A 135 14.08 -4.86 -12.57
C GLU A 135 13.62 -3.40 -12.67
N GLY A 136 14.33 -2.52 -12.02
CA GLY A 136 14.01 -1.08 -11.97
C GLY A 136 13.60 -0.56 -10.62
N GLY A 137 13.30 -1.43 -9.61
CA GLY A 137 13.00 -0.92 -8.29
C GLY A 137 12.61 -1.93 -7.24
N ARG A 138 12.44 -1.41 -6.03
CA ARG A 138 11.96 -2.13 -4.85
C ARG A 138 10.85 -1.34 -4.18
N ILE A 139 9.78 -1.99 -3.80
CA ILE A 139 8.65 -1.40 -3.11
C ILE A 139 8.59 -1.98 -1.71
N PRO A 140 8.96 -1.20 -0.67
CA PRO A 140 8.88 -1.66 0.70
C PRO A 140 7.44 -1.65 1.21
N VAL A 141 7.08 -2.69 1.94
CA VAL A 141 5.75 -2.87 2.54
C VAL A 141 5.89 -3.12 4.04
N LYS A 142 5.20 -2.32 4.82
CA LYS A 142 5.09 -2.45 6.28
C LYS A 142 3.71 -2.97 6.65
N ILE A 143 3.66 -3.94 7.54
CA ILE A 143 2.42 -4.42 8.15
C ILE A 143 2.30 -3.77 9.52
N LEU A 144 1.20 -3.04 9.75
CA LEU A 144 0.88 -2.53 11.08
C LEU A 144 0.06 -3.57 11.82
N LEU A 145 0.48 -3.81 13.05
CA LEU A 145 -0.14 -4.77 13.96
C LEU A 145 -0.46 -4.08 15.27
N GLU A 146 -1.60 -4.43 15.83
CA GLU A 146 -1.87 -4.20 17.25
C GLU A 146 -1.82 -5.51 17.99
N LYS A 147 -1.28 -5.45 19.20
CA LYS A 147 -1.31 -6.58 20.13
C LYS A 147 -2.71 -6.70 20.69
N ASP A 148 -3.26 -7.92 20.71
CA ASP A 148 -4.54 -8.16 21.35
C ASP A 148 -4.56 -7.57 22.76
N LEU A 149 -5.56 -6.74 23.05
CA LEU A 149 -5.75 -6.19 24.39
C LEU A 149 -6.29 -7.30 25.30
N PRO A 150 -5.59 -7.69 26.37
CA PRO A 150 -6.08 -8.71 27.29
C PRO A 150 -7.44 -8.31 27.88
N GLY A 151 -8.44 -9.17 27.75
CA GLY A 151 -9.77 -8.95 28.30
C GLY A 151 -10.72 -8.15 27.40
N CYS A 152 -10.35 -7.83 26.16
CA CYS A 152 -11.26 -7.26 25.20
C CYS A 152 -12.27 -8.34 24.72
N PRO A 153 -13.58 -8.08 24.74
CA PRO A 153 -14.55 -9.01 24.19
C PRO A 153 -14.32 -9.25 22.70
N ALA A 154 -14.56 -10.48 22.23
CA ALA A 154 -14.45 -10.84 20.82
C ALA A 154 -15.35 -10.03 19.87
N GLU A 155 -16.37 -9.36 20.42
CA GLU A 155 -17.34 -8.52 19.70
C GLU A 155 -17.03 -7.02 19.85
N ALA A 156 -15.85 -6.65 20.38
CA ALA A 156 -15.48 -5.25 20.54
C ALA A 156 -14.99 -4.66 19.22
N PHE A 157 -15.40 -3.43 18.95
CA PHE A 157 -14.87 -2.64 17.85
C PHE A 157 -13.59 -1.94 18.31
N TYR A 158 -12.59 -1.91 17.44
CA TYR A 158 -11.30 -1.32 17.74
C TYR A 158 -11.18 0.05 17.08
N GLU A 159 -10.68 1.02 17.83
CA GLU A 159 -10.26 2.29 17.28
C GLU A 159 -8.92 2.10 16.53
N THR A 160 -8.88 2.57 15.30
CA THR A 160 -7.68 2.52 14.47
C THR A 160 -7.36 3.92 13.98
N ASP A 161 -6.18 4.43 14.31
CA ASP A 161 -5.75 5.79 13.93
C ASP A 161 -6.75 6.91 14.34
N GLY A 162 -7.38 6.79 15.50
CA GLY A 162 -8.40 7.75 15.95
C GLY A 162 -9.75 7.59 15.26
N MET A 163 -9.96 6.51 14.53
CA MET A 163 -11.19 6.24 13.79
C MET A 163 -11.81 4.92 14.25
N LEU A 164 -13.10 4.95 14.60
CA LEU A 164 -13.90 3.77 14.87
C LEU A 164 -14.88 3.56 13.70
N SER A 165 -14.75 2.46 12.98
CA SER A 165 -15.68 2.07 11.91
C SER A 165 -16.61 0.97 12.41
N VAL A 166 -17.93 1.24 12.40
CA VAL A 166 -18.97 0.28 12.78
C VAL A 166 -19.94 0.16 11.61
N GLU A 167 -20.01 -1.01 11.00
CA GLU A 167 -20.98 -1.29 9.95
C GLU A 167 -22.38 -1.50 10.55
N ALA A 168 -23.40 -1.01 9.85
CA ALA A 168 -24.78 -1.01 10.35
C ALA A 168 -25.34 -2.41 10.63
N GLU A 169 -24.84 -3.42 9.95
CA GLU A 169 -25.22 -4.83 10.14
C GLU A 169 -24.65 -5.47 11.40
N HIS A 170 -23.66 -4.85 12.04
CA HIS A 170 -23.03 -5.37 13.26
C HIS A 170 -23.73 -4.91 14.56
N PHE A 171 -24.89 -4.23 14.47
CA PHE A 171 -25.61 -3.90 15.69
C PHE A 171 -26.26 -5.14 16.33
N ILE A 172 -26.12 -5.27 17.66
CA ILE A 172 -26.61 -6.42 18.43
C ILE A 172 -28.04 -6.17 18.97
N ARG A 173 -28.44 -4.91 19.11
CA ARG A 173 -29.71 -4.54 19.70
C ARG A 173 -30.25 -3.23 19.13
N ASN A 174 -31.55 -3.24 18.75
CA ASN A 174 -32.28 -2.04 18.38
C ASN A 174 -33.42 -1.81 19.39
N GLU A 175 -33.37 -0.71 20.13
CA GLU A 175 -34.45 -0.29 21.03
C GLU A 175 -35.28 0.77 20.33
N LYS A 176 -36.59 0.48 20.15
CA LYS A 176 -37.56 1.50 19.72
C LYS A 176 -37.81 2.46 20.87
N THR A 177 -37.47 3.72 20.72
CA THR A 177 -37.88 4.82 21.56
C THR A 177 -39.32 5.22 21.25
#